data_034459865ece7f2aab0501e6480a3fc5
#
_entry.id   034459865ece7f2aab0501e6480a3fc5
#
_cell.length_a   1.000
_cell.length_b   1.000
_cell.length_c   1.000
_cell.angle_alpha   90.00
_cell.angle_beta   90.00
_cell.angle_gamma   90.00
#
_symmetry.space_group_name_H-M   'P 1'
#
loop_
_entity.id
_entity.type
_entity.pdbx_description
1 polymer ?
#
loop_
_entity_poly.entity_id
_entity_poly.type
_entity_poly.pdbx_seq_one_letter_code
_entity_poly.pdbx_strand_id
1 'polypeptide(L)'
;MADLQKLFLLFLLKFAGLEAARILAFFPTPSISHQIVFRPITKELAKRGHEIIVVTPDPAYSKYDTPQNFTEIDTHDISYKEWEKLLIFHRGRKDDFIFHIKMLLKTFANVLDKQMELPELKEIIDKDRKYFDLILLEACNRPLLGIVHKFDAPVIQLSSLGTIAIQYHNMGAPVHPILYPTPGRQRLYNLTLVERSIVIITHLLLDFLISDTEEYDYAVMRKHFGKDVPTFEQLRKSIKMMFLNEHPFWADNHPVPPNIIYMGGIYLPEVKELPKDIKQYLHSSKHGVIYVSFGTNVLPSLLPPNKIKIMTNVLSQLPYNVLWKWDSDELPAKSNNIKFSKWFPQADLLKHPNVKLFITQGGLQSTDEAIDAAVPVIGIPMLGDQWYNVEKYTYHKIGMQLDITTLTENELKNAINTLINDKSYKTNMLKLRAVMREYPINPLNLTVWWIEHVIKYGGDHLTAPAANMSWVEYYEVKLVLVIFSILVIVLVVLVFIILLVLYYVFNKCRMIIKVKSN
;
A
#
# COMPACT_ATOMS: atom_id res chain seq x y z
N MET A 1 17.20 7.70 55.48
CA MET A 1 16.47 8.61 54.58
C MET A 1 16.96 8.52 53.14
N ALA A 2 18.26 8.54 52.85
CA ALA A 2 18.79 8.43 51.47
C ALA A 2 18.43 7.13 50.75
N ASP A 3 18.39 6.00 51.48
CA ASP A 3 18.02 4.72 50.88
C ASP A 3 16.51 4.58 50.59
N LEU A 4 15.67 5.22 51.42
CA LEU A 4 14.24 5.28 51.20
C LEU A 4 13.92 6.18 49.98
N GLN A 5 14.66 7.28 49.82
CA GLN A 5 14.55 8.14 48.65
C GLN A 5 15.03 7.45 47.37
N LYS A 6 16.10 6.66 47.41
CA LYS A 6 16.55 5.83 46.30
C LYS A 6 15.54 4.74 45.95
N LEU A 7 14.98 4.07 46.98
CA LEU A 7 13.94 3.05 46.78
C LEU A 7 12.67 3.66 46.18
N PHE A 8 12.28 4.85 46.65
CA PHE A 8 11.11 5.60 46.13
C PHE A 8 11.37 6.13 44.71
N LEU A 9 12.60 6.57 44.40
CA LEU A 9 13.00 6.97 43.06
C LEU A 9 13.03 5.77 42.11
N LEU A 10 13.54 4.61 42.55
CA LEU A 10 13.51 3.34 41.81
C LEU A 10 12.07 2.82 41.62
N PHE A 11 11.21 3.02 42.63
CA PHE A 11 9.79 2.71 42.56
C PHE A 11 9.05 3.64 41.57
N LEU A 12 9.33 4.95 41.61
CA LEU A 12 8.81 5.92 40.63
C LEU A 12 9.34 5.66 39.22
N LEU A 13 10.59 5.26 39.06
CA LEU A 13 11.16 4.89 37.77
C LEU A 13 10.54 3.59 37.23
N LYS A 14 10.18 2.63 38.07
CA LYS A 14 9.40 1.44 37.67
C LYS A 14 7.95 1.75 37.29
N PHE A 15 7.33 2.79 37.86
CA PHE A 15 5.96 3.20 37.52
C PHE A 15 5.87 4.20 36.37
N ALA A 16 6.97 4.87 36.02
CA ALA A 16 7.02 5.90 34.97
C ALA A 16 7.65 5.45 33.65
N GLY A 17 8.22 4.24 33.56
CA GLY A 17 8.86 3.74 32.35
C GLY A 17 8.09 2.61 31.70
N LEU A 18 7.74 2.74 30.43
CA LEU A 18 7.53 1.55 29.60
C LEU A 18 8.78 0.64 29.79
N GLU A 19 8.58 -0.62 30.18
CA GLU A 19 9.69 -1.58 30.16
C GLU A 19 10.21 -1.67 28.74
N ALA A 20 11.54 -1.66 28.58
CA ALA A 20 12.19 -1.82 27.28
C ALA A 20 11.76 -3.15 26.68
N ALA A 21 11.10 -3.11 25.54
CA ALA A 21 10.62 -4.30 24.83
C ALA A 21 11.61 -4.72 23.73
N ARG A 22 11.71 -6.00 23.46
CA ARG A 22 12.42 -6.56 22.30
C ARG A 22 11.48 -6.70 21.12
N ILE A 23 11.77 -6.00 20.04
CA ILE A 23 10.91 -5.88 18.87
C ILE A 23 11.65 -6.46 17.64
N LEU A 24 11.01 -7.41 16.97
CA LEU A 24 11.44 -7.84 15.65
C LEU A 24 10.67 -7.05 14.59
N ALA A 25 11.38 -6.35 13.72
CA ALA A 25 10.83 -5.65 12.57
C ALA A 25 11.35 -6.33 11.28
N PHE A 26 10.45 -6.89 10.47
CA PHE A 26 10.83 -7.61 9.26
C PHE A 26 10.19 -6.98 8.02
N PHE A 27 11.00 -6.30 7.20
CA PHE A 27 10.61 -5.54 6.02
C PHE A 27 11.36 -6.07 4.79
N PRO A 28 10.92 -7.18 4.19
CA PRO A 28 11.67 -7.92 3.18
C PRO A 28 11.72 -7.27 1.81
N THR A 29 10.82 -6.32 1.49
CA THR A 29 10.67 -5.82 0.12
C THR A 29 11.86 -4.96 -0.30
N PRO A 30 12.59 -5.34 -1.38
CA PRO A 30 13.76 -4.59 -1.86
C PRO A 30 13.33 -3.36 -2.66
N SER A 31 12.89 -2.38 -1.94
CA SER A 31 12.47 -1.09 -2.47
C SER A 31 12.72 0.01 -1.45
N ILE A 32 13.65 0.91 -1.75
CA ILE A 32 13.99 2.02 -0.85
C ILE A 32 12.75 2.86 -0.48
N SER A 33 11.77 2.97 -1.39
CA SER A 33 10.52 3.68 -1.14
C SER A 33 9.65 3.01 -0.06
N HIS A 34 9.75 1.68 0.12
CA HIS A 34 9.12 0.99 1.23
C HIS A 34 9.89 1.26 2.53
N GLN A 35 11.20 1.08 2.50
CA GLN A 35 12.05 1.18 3.69
C GLN A 35 12.04 2.56 4.34
N ILE A 36 11.97 3.65 3.56
CA ILE A 36 11.90 5.02 4.11
C ILE A 36 10.64 5.26 4.96
N VAL A 37 9.56 4.52 4.73
CA VAL A 37 8.32 4.61 5.53
C VAL A 37 8.51 3.96 6.91
N PHE A 38 9.24 2.85 6.99
CA PHE A 38 9.41 2.08 8.23
C PHE A 38 10.53 2.63 9.13
N ARG A 39 11.55 3.24 8.53
CA ARG A 39 12.71 3.79 9.26
C ARG A 39 12.36 4.80 10.36
N PRO A 40 11.46 5.78 10.19
CA PRO A 40 11.09 6.68 11.27
C PRO A 40 10.52 5.96 12.49
N ILE A 41 9.72 4.90 12.27
CA ILE A 41 9.09 4.11 13.32
C ILE A 41 10.14 3.37 14.14
N THR A 42 10.99 2.59 13.49
CA THR A 42 12.02 1.79 14.16
C THR A 42 13.05 2.67 14.88
N LYS A 43 13.44 3.80 14.28
CA LYS A 43 14.33 4.78 14.90
C LYS A 43 13.72 5.43 16.14
N GLU A 44 12.45 5.82 16.09
CA GLU A 44 11.78 6.44 17.25
C GLU A 44 11.57 5.41 18.37
N LEU A 45 11.25 4.16 18.07
CA LEU A 45 11.15 3.09 19.07
C LEU A 45 12.52 2.84 19.77
N ALA A 46 13.61 2.78 19.00
CA ALA A 46 14.96 2.66 19.58
C ALA A 46 15.31 3.87 20.46
N LYS A 47 14.98 5.08 20.01
CA LYS A 47 15.16 6.33 20.80
C LYS A 47 14.39 6.30 22.12
N ARG A 48 13.22 5.62 22.17
CA ARG A 48 12.44 5.42 23.39
C ARG A 48 12.96 4.30 24.30
N GLY A 49 14.04 3.62 23.88
CA GLY A 49 14.74 2.63 24.69
C GLY A 49 14.36 1.17 24.41
N HIS A 50 13.53 0.89 23.41
CA HIS A 50 13.24 -0.47 22.98
C HIS A 50 14.47 -1.09 22.27
N GLU A 51 14.65 -2.40 22.40
CA GLU A 51 15.65 -3.18 21.65
C GLU A 51 15.03 -3.59 20.31
N ILE A 52 15.62 -3.17 19.20
CA ILE A 52 15.07 -3.36 17.87
C ILE A 52 16.00 -4.23 17.01
N ILE A 53 15.47 -5.30 16.46
CA ILE A 53 16.10 -6.07 15.38
C ILE A 53 15.32 -5.81 14.09
N VAL A 54 15.99 -5.24 13.08
CA VAL A 54 15.38 -4.92 11.78
C VAL A 54 15.98 -5.80 10.70
N VAL A 55 15.15 -6.57 10.01
CA VAL A 55 15.54 -7.25 8.76
C VAL A 55 15.14 -6.36 7.59
N THR A 56 16.10 -5.93 6.79
CA THR A 56 15.87 -4.94 5.73
C THR A 56 16.86 -5.09 4.58
N PRO A 57 16.43 -4.87 3.32
CA PRO A 57 17.34 -4.76 2.18
C PRO A 57 18.05 -3.40 2.09
N ASP A 58 17.62 -2.41 2.87
CA ASP A 58 18.19 -1.06 2.85
C ASP A 58 18.42 -0.56 4.28
N PRO A 59 19.55 -0.87 4.92
CA PRO A 59 19.88 -0.42 6.28
C PRO A 59 19.79 1.11 6.43
N ALA A 60 19.30 1.55 7.59
CA ALA A 60 19.10 2.96 7.91
C ALA A 60 20.32 3.65 8.50
N TYR A 61 21.27 2.85 9.00
CA TYR A 61 22.50 3.31 9.65
C TYR A 61 23.74 2.79 8.91
N SER A 62 24.82 3.55 8.98
CA SER A 62 26.13 3.01 8.66
C SER A 62 26.59 2.09 9.82
N LYS A 63 27.50 1.17 9.52
CA LYS A 63 28.05 0.23 10.52
C LYS A 63 28.64 0.90 11.78
N TYR A 64 29.02 2.17 11.67
CA TYR A 64 29.66 2.93 12.76
C TYR A 64 28.68 3.82 13.54
N ASP A 65 27.47 4.08 13.00
CA ASP A 65 26.50 5.01 13.58
C ASP A 65 25.28 4.30 14.19
N THR A 66 25.29 2.96 14.20
CA THR A 66 24.17 2.14 14.70
C THR A 66 24.07 2.25 16.23
N PRO A 67 22.92 2.63 16.79
CA PRO A 67 22.70 2.66 18.23
C PRO A 67 22.88 1.26 18.87
N GLN A 68 23.29 1.19 20.15
CA GLN A 68 23.53 -0.09 20.84
C GLN A 68 22.29 -1.00 20.93
N ASN A 69 21.10 -0.40 21.02
CA ASN A 69 19.81 -1.11 21.09
C ASN A 69 19.16 -1.30 19.72
N PHE A 70 19.92 -1.17 18.63
CA PHE A 70 19.43 -1.29 17.27
C PHE A 70 20.35 -2.23 16.47
N THR A 71 19.77 -3.28 15.91
CA THR A 71 20.50 -4.24 15.07
C THR A 71 19.85 -4.30 13.71
N GLU A 72 20.59 -4.10 12.63
CA GLU A 72 20.11 -4.30 11.27
C GLU A 72 20.73 -5.56 10.65
N ILE A 73 19.86 -6.41 10.10
CA ILE A 73 20.27 -7.55 9.28
C ILE A 73 20.08 -7.13 7.83
N ASP A 74 21.19 -6.92 7.17
CA ASP A 74 21.25 -6.47 5.79
C ASP A 74 21.00 -7.64 4.83
N THR A 75 19.92 -7.52 4.05
CA THR A 75 19.54 -8.50 3.02
C THR A 75 19.68 -7.93 1.61
N HIS A 76 20.43 -6.83 1.42
CA HIS A 76 20.50 -6.04 0.18
C HIS A 76 20.75 -6.88 -1.06
N ASP A 77 21.92 -7.50 -1.12
CA ASP A 77 22.41 -8.15 -2.34
C ASP A 77 21.49 -9.28 -2.81
N ILE A 78 21.05 -10.13 -1.86
CA ILE A 78 20.19 -11.27 -2.17
C ILE A 78 18.78 -10.82 -2.61
N SER A 79 18.28 -9.75 -2.00
CA SER A 79 16.95 -9.22 -2.24
C SER A 79 16.86 -8.51 -3.59
N TYR A 80 17.78 -7.59 -3.86
CA TYR A 80 17.80 -6.83 -5.11
C TYR A 80 18.09 -7.70 -6.32
N LYS A 81 18.91 -8.75 -6.18
CA LYS A 81 19.13 -9.74 -7.24
C LYS A 81 17.86 -10.45 -7.68
N GLU A 82 16.96 -10.78 -6.75
CA GLU A 82 15.66 -11.36 -7.08
C GLU A 82 14.68 -10.32 -7.64
N TRP A 83 14.71 -9.10 -7.11
CA TRP A 83 13.85 -8.01 -7.54
C TRP A 83 14.16 -7.52 -8.95
N GLU A 84 15.41 -7.47 -9.33
CA GLU A 84 15.86 -7.08 -10.66
C GLU A 84 15.25 -7.96 -11.76
N LYS A 85 15.05 -9.25 -11.49
CA LYS A 85 14.38 -10.17 -12.44
C LYS A 85 12.97 -9.70 -12.78
N LEU A 86 12.23 -9.18 -11.77
CA LEU A 86 10.91 -8.59 -11.99
C LEU A 86 10.99 -7.33 -12.85
N LEU A 87 11.91 -6.41 -12.55
CA LEU A 87 12.05 -5.15 -13.28
C LEU A 87 12.43 -5.38 -14.74
N ILE A 88 13.36 -6.31 -15.02
CA ILE A 88 13.77 -6.71 -16.36
C ILE A 88 12.61 -7.36 -17.12
N PHE A 89 11.84 -8.21 -16.48
CA PHE A 89 10.68 -8.86 -17.09
C PHE A 89 9.59 -7.85 -17.43
N HIS A 90 9.28 -6.95 -16.52
CA HIS A 90 8.16 -6.02 -16.66
C HIS A 90 8.40 -4.94 -17.72
N ARG A 91 9.57 -4.28 -17.74
CA ARG A 91 10.00 -3.26 -18.73
C ARG A 91 8.93 -2.20 -19.03
N GLY A 92 8.13 -1.80 -18.05
CA GLY A 92 7.08 -0.80 -18.23
C GLY A 92 5.85 -1.26 -19.04
N ARG A 93 5.66 -2.57 -19.25
CA ARG A 93 4.47 -3.09 -19.93
C ARG A 93 3.23 -2.93 -19.07
N LYS A 94 2.10 -2.71 -19.72
CA LYS A 94 0.79 -2.73 -19.08
C LYS A 94 0.22 -4.14 -19.20
N ASP A 95 0.36 -4.92 -18.14
CA ASP A 95 -0.20 -6.26 -18.05
C ASP A 95 -1.63 -6.23 -17.47
N ASP A 96 -2.38 -7.33 -17.65
CA ASP A 96 -3.69 -7.44 -17.00
C ASP A 96 -3.54 -7.53 -15.47
N PHE A 97 -4.60 -7.13 -14.77
CA PHE A 97 -4.60 -7.02 -13.32
C PHE A 97 -4.25 -8.33 -12.58
N ILE A 98 -4.82 -9.46 -13.03
CA ILE A 98 -4.61 -10.76 -12.36
C ILE A 98 -3.19 -11.26 -12.57
N PHE A 99 -2.69 -11.18 -13.82
CA PHE A 99 -1.32 -11.55 -14.13
C PHE A 99 -0.33 -10.72 -13.30
N HIS A 100 -0.56 -9.40 -13.21
CA HIS A 100 0.27 -8.47 -12.47
C HIS A 100 0.32 -8.81 -10.96
N ILE A 101 -0.84 -9.06 -10.35
CA ILE A 101 -0.89 -9.46 -8.94
C ILE A 101 -0.17 -10.78 -8.70
N LYS A 102 -0.42 -11.80 -9.52
CA LYS A 102 0.24 -13.11 -9.36
C LYS A 102 1.77 -13.00 -9.46
N MET A 103 2.23 -12.21 -10.42
CA MET A 103 3.66 -11.95 -10.61
C MET A 103 4.29 -11.30 -9.38
N LEU A 104 3.65 -10.25 -8.81
CA LEU A 104 4.12 -9.58 -7.61
C LEU A 104 4.14 -10.52 -6.40
N LEU A 105 3.06 -11.26 -6.17
CA LEU A 105 2.96 -12.19 -5.03
C LEU A 105 4.05 -13.27 -5.08
N LYS A 106 4.28 -13.88 -6.26
CA LYS A 106 5.34 -14.87 -6.44
C LYS A 106 6.74 -14.25 -6.25
N THR A 107 6.94 -13.02 -6.69
CA THR A 107 8.22 -12.33 -6.50
C THR A 107 8.47 -12.03 -5.03
N PHE A 108 7.48 -11.55 -4.28
CA PHE A 108 7.61 -11.34 -2.83
C PHE A 108 7.95 -12.64 -2.09
N ALA A 109 7.30 -13.75 -2.45
CA ALA A 109 7.59 -15.05 -1.87
C ALA A 109 9.02 -15.53 -2.20
N ASN A 110 9.49 -15.34 -3.44
CA ASN A 110 10.87 -15.67 -3.84
C ASN A 110 11.91 -14.85 -3.08
N VAL A 111 11.67 -13.55 -2.92
CA VAL A 111 12.57 -12.66 -2.15
C VAL A 111 12.68 -13.18 -0.72
N LEU A 112 11.56 -13.46 -0.06
CA LEU A 112 11.57 -14.02 1.29
C LEU A 112 12.30 -15.38 1.36
N ASP A 113 11.98 -16.29 0.41
CA ASP A 113 12.64 -17.61 0.37
C ASP A 113 14.15 -17.49 0.35
N LYS A 114 14.69 -16.54 -0.43
CA LYS A 114 16.13 -16.31 -0.52
C LYS A 114 16.70 -15.62 0.70
N GLN A 115 16.02 -14.64 1.25
CA GLN A 115 16.46 -13.97 2.50
C GLN A 115 16.57 -14.97 3.65
N MET A 116 15.57 -15.85 3.82
CA MET A 116 15.55 -16.85 4.88
C MET A 116 16.65 -17.91 4.80
N GLU A 117 17.43 -17.94 3.72
CA GLU A 117 18.63 -18.77 3.61
C GLU A 117 19.84 -18.20 4.37
N LEU A 118 19.79 -16.90 4.76
CA LEU A 118 20.88 -16.24 5.50
C LEU A 118 21.05 -16.83 6.90
N PRO A 119 22.31 -17.04 7.36
CA PRO A 119 22.59 -17.58 8.69
C PRO A 119 21.96 -16.76 9.82
N GLU A 120 22.03 -15.44 9.72
CA GLU A 120 21.50 -14.50 10.72
C GLU A 120 19.99 -14.65 10.91
N LEU A 121 19.24 -14.94 9.82
CA LEU A 121 17.81 -15.16 9.91
C LEU A 121 17.46 -16.52 10.50
N LYS A 122 18.29 -17.55 10.28
CA LYS A 122 18.15 -18.85 10.95
C LYS A 122 18.33 -18.70 12.45
N GLU A 123 19.34 -17.94 12.88
CA GLU A 123 19.55 -17.65 14.31
C GLU A 123 18.36 -16.94 14.96
N ILE A 124 17.66 -16.05 14.22
CA ILE A 124 16.43 -15.42 14.70
C ILE A 124 15.32 -16.45 14.88
N ILE A 125 15.09 -17.30 13.87
CA ILE A 125 14.01 -18.32 13.89
C ILE A 125 14.23 -19.35 15.00
N ASP A 126 15.46 -19.59 15.40
CA ASP A 126 15.84 -20.52 16.46
C ASP A 126 15.79 -19.91 17.87
N LYS A 127 15.45 -18.63 18.03
CA LYS A 127 15.26 -18.00 19.33
C LYS A 127 14.08 -18.63 20.08
N ASP A 128 14.08 -18.46 21.42
CA ASP A 128 12.96 -18.86 22.27
C ASP A 128 11.64 -18.24 21.81
N ARG A 129 10.53 -18.97 21.95
CA ARG A 129 9.20 -18.49 21.55
C ARG A 129 8.79 -17.16 22.19
N LYS A 130 9.28 -16.87 23.39
CA LYS A 130 9.02 -15.64 24.14
C LYS A 130 10.14 -14.61 24.03
N TYR A 131 11.04 -14.77 23.06
CA TYR A 131 12.18 -13.87 22.92
C TYR A 131 11.76 -12.46 22.55
N PHE A 132 10.73 -12.30 21.70
CA PHE A 132 10.21 -11.01 21.28
C PHE A 132 8.92 -10.65 22.02
N ASP A 133 8.76 -9.37 22.35
CA ASP A 133 7.56 -8.82 22.96
C ASP A 133 6.58 -8.30 21.92
N LEU A 134 7.06 -8.00 20.70
CA LEU A 134 6.27 -7.56 19.55
C LEU A 134 6.96 -7.91 18.24
N ILE A 135 6.15 -8.17 17.21
CA ILE A 135 6.63 -8.37 15.84
C ILE A 135 5.97 -7.35 14.91
N LEU A 136 6.78 -6.60 14.17
CA LEU A 136 6.37 -5.69 13.12
C LEU A 136 6.65 -6.33 11.76
N LEU A 137 5.63 -6.57 10.94
CA LEU A 137 5.75 -7.23 9.64
C LEU A 137 5.30 -6.33 8.50
N GLU A 138 6.05 -6.35 7.41
CA GLU A 138 5.57 -5.73 6.17
C GLU A 138 4.36 -6.47 5.60
N ALA A 139 3.29 -5.75 5.31
CA ALA A 139 2.00 -6.31 4.92
C ALA A 139 1.97 -6.92 3.50
N CYS A 140 2.89 -6.52 2.61
CA CYS A 140 2.91 -6.96 1.20
C CYS A 140 3.37 -8.41 1.02
N ASN A 141 4.15 -8.95 1.96
CA ASN A 141 4.75 -10.28 1.87
C ASN A 141 3.91 -11.30 2.66
N ARG A 142 3.04 -12.04 1.97
CA ARG A 142 2.12 -13.00 2.62
C ARG A 142 2.83 -14.13 3.38
N PRO A 143 3.82 -14.85 2.79
CA PRO A 143 4.45 -15.99 3.47
C PRO A 143 5.30 -15.57 4.68
N LEU A 144 5.66 -14.30 4.83
CA LEU A 144 6.30 -13.77 6.03
C LEU A 144 5.45 -13.99 7.29
N LEU A 145 4.13 -14.05 7.14
CA LEU A 145 3.22 -14.32 8.26
C LEU A 145 3.49 -15.67 8.95
N GLY A 146 4.15 -16.61 8.26
CA GLY A 146 4.59 -17.88 8.85
C GLY A 146 5.50 -17.72 10.07
N ILE A 147 6.21 -16.59 10.21
CA ILE A 147 7.07 -16.30 11.37
C ILE A 147 6.29 -16.27 12.69
N VAL A 148 4.99 -15.93 12.64
CA VAL A 148 4.09 -15.92 13.80
C VAL A 148 3.98 -17.30 14.47
N HIS A 149 4.19 -18.38 13.71
CA HIS A 149 4.21 -19.74 14.25
C HIS A 149 5.41 -19.99 15.19
N LYS A 150 6.47 -19.20 15.07
CA LYS A 150 7.69 -19.32 15.86
C LYS A 150 7.66 -18.59 17.20
N PHE A 151 6.87 -17.54 17.32
CA PHE A 151 6.92 -16.64 18.48
C PHE A 151 5.53 -16.39 19.07
N ASP A 152 5.48 -16.26 20.41
CA ASP A 152 4.27 -15.99 21.18
C ASP A 152 4.09 -14.45 21.37
N ALA A 153 4.37 -13.66 20.33
CA ALA A 153 4.28 -12.21 20.36
C ALA A 153 3.11 -11.67 19.53
N PRO A 154 2.45 -10.58 19.95
CA PRO A 154 1.48 -9.90 19.11
C PRO A 154 2.13 -9.35 17.83
N VAL A 155 1.34 -9.25 16.78
CA VAL A 155 1.80 -8.80 15.46
C VAL A 155 1.11 -7.51 15.06
N ILE A 156 1.89 -6.56 14.56
CA ILE A 156 1.38 -5.38 13.86
C ILE A 156 1.90 -5.46 12.42
N GLN A 157 1.00 -5.37 11.45
CA GLN A 157 1.38 -5.25 10.05
C GLN A 157 1.53 -3.78 9.64
N LEU A 158 2.59 -3.48 8.88
CA LEU A 158 2.86 -2.17 8.33
C LEU A 158 2.83 -2.24 6.80
N SER A 159 2.06 -1.38 6.18
CA SER A 159 2.08 -1.21 4.73
C SER A 159 2.75 0.11 4.36
N SER A 160 3.69 0.06 3.42
CA SER A 160 4.30 1.25 2.80
C SER A 160 3.35 1.99 1.85
N LEU A 161 2.17 1.43 1.62
CA LEU A 161 1.09 1.90 0.76
C LEU A 161 -0.25 1.84 1.52
N GLY A 162 -1.37 2.03 0.83
CA GLY A 162 -2.66 1.50 1.27
C GLY A 162 -2.66 -0.03 1.31
N THR A 163 -3.81 -0.67 1.43
CA THR A 163 -3.88 -2.13 1.46
C THR A 163 -4.95 -2.68 0.52
N ILE A 164 -4.90 -4.00 0.30
CA ILE A 164 -5.84 -4.71 -0.58
C ILE A 164 -7.11 -5.13 0.16
N ALA A 165 -8.18 -5.40 -0.59
CA ALA A 165 -9.52 -5.72 -0.06
C ALA A 165 -9.51 -6.83 0.99
N ILE A 166 -8.77 -7.92 0.76
CA ILE A 166 -8.71 -9.05 1.69
C ILE A 166 -8.09 -8.67 3.05
N GLN A 167 -7.10 -7.77 3.06
CA GLN A 167 -6.50 -7.32 4.32
C GLN A 167 -7.45 -6.39 5.10
N TYR A 168 -8.19 -5.51 4.42
CA TYR A 168 -9.26 -4.74 5.05
C TYR A 168 -10.32 -5.66 5.68
N HIS A 169 -10.77 -6.67 4.92
CA HIS A 169 -11.73 -7.65 5.41
C HIS A 169 -11.22 -8.41 6.64
N ASN A 170 -9.96 -8.88 6.61
CA ASN A 170 -9.36 -9.61 7.73
C ASN A 170 -9.26 -8.77 9.01
N MET A 171 -9.17 -7.45 8.88
CA MET A 171 -9.16 -6.52 10.01
C MET A 171 -10.57 -6.07 10.42
N GLY A 172 -11.62 -6.54 9.74
CA GLY A 172 -13.02 -6.20 10.03
C GLY A 172 -13.50 -4.89 9.42
N ALA A 173 -12.75 -4.31 8.48
CA ALA A 173 -13.20 -3.15 7.75
C ALA A 173 -14.17 -3.56 6.62
N PRO A 174 -15.16 -2.72 6.27
CA PRO A 174 -16.05 -2.99 5.15
C PRO A 174 -15.27 -3.01 3.83
N VAL A 175 -15.68 -3.86 2.91
CA VAL A 175 -15.05 -4.00 1.60
C VAL A 175 -16.08 -3.78 0.51
N HIS A 176 -15.85 -2.79 -0.34
CA HIS A 176 -16.69 -2.56 -1.51
C HIS A 176 -15.82 -2.14 -2.70
N PRO A 177 -15.73 -2.96 -3.76
CA PRO A 177 -14.73 -2.79 -4.81
C PRO A 177 -14.90 -1.53 -5.68
N ILE A 178 -16.05 -0.87 -5.64
CA ILE A 178 -16.31 0.35 -6.40
C ILE A 178 -16.24 1.59 -5.49
N LEU A 179 -16.77 1.51 -4.26
CA LEU A 179 -16.77 2.65 -3.33
C LEU A 179 -15.40 2.88 -2.71
N TYR A 180 -14.69 1.79 -2.40
CA TYR A 180 -13.38 1.80 -1.77
C TYR A 180 -12.39 0.99 -2.62
N PRO A 181 -12.00 1.53 -3.79
CA PRO A 181 -11.04 0.86 -4.65
C PRO A 181 -9.69 0.75 -3.95
N THR A 182 -9.02 -0.38 -4.13
CA THR A 182 -7.71 -0.65 -3.50
C THR A 182 -6.57 -0.45 -4.48
N PRO A 183 -5.32 -0.24 -4.00
CA PRO A 183 -4.13 -0.18 -4.84
C PRO A 183 -4.04 -1.35 -5.83
N GLY A 184 -3.50 -1.09 -7.01
CA GLY A 184 -3.44 -2.07 -8.11
C GLY A 184 -4.56 -1.93 -9.15
N ARG A 185 -5.64 -1.22 -8.85
CA ARG A 185 -6.68 -0.93 -9.83
C ARG A 185 -6.24 0.14 -10.82
N GLN A 186 -6.57 -0.10 -12.10
CA GLN A 186 -6.17 0.78 -13.21
C GLN A 186 -7.21 1.86 -13.53
N ARG A 187 -8.49 1.67 -13.15
CA ARG A 187 -9.60 2.63 -13.30
C ARG A 187 -10.43 2.67 -12.02
N LEU A 188 -10.69 3.85 -11.50
CA LEU A 188 -11.39 4.05 -10.23
C LEU A 188 -12.73 4.76 -10.40
N TYR A 189 -12.78 5.81 -11.22
CA TYR A 189 -13.89 6.74 -11.32
C TYR A 189 -14.59 6.67 -12.68
N ASN A 190 -15.85 7.11 -12.71
CA ASN A 190 -16.67 7.19 -13.93
C ASN A 190 -16.74 5.88 -14.72
N LEU A 191 -16.82 4.75 -14.00
CA LEU A 191 -16.88 3.43 -14.60
C LEU A 191 -18.19 3.22 -15.35
N THR A 192 -18.11 2.70 -16.57
CA THR A 192 -19.25 2.21 -17.33
C THR A 192 -19.89 1.00 -16.64
N LEU A 193 -21.12 0.64 -17.03
CA LEU A 193 -21.79 -0.53 -16.49
C LEU A 193 -20.96 -1.82 -16.69
N VAL A 194 -20.34 -1.97 -17.86
CA VAL A 194 -19.47 -3.13 -18.17
C VAL A 194 -18.26 -3.16 -17.25
N GLU A 195 -17.55 -2.03 -17.10
CA GLU A 195 -16.39 -1.94 -16.20
C GLU A 195 -16.79 -2.23 -14.75
N ARG A 196 -17.91 -1.71 -14.26
CA ARG A 196 -18.44 -2.01 -12.92
C ARG A 196 -18.72 -3.50 -12.74
N SER A 197 -19.33 -4.14 -13.75
CA SER A 197 -19.60 -5.58 -13.71
C SER A 197 -18.31 -6.40 -13.65
N ILE A 198 -17.32 -6.08 -14.48
CA ILE A 198 -16.00 -6.73 -14.46
C ILE A 198 -15.35 -6.56 -13.09
N VAL A 199 -15.41 -5.36 -12.51
CA VAL A 199 -14.87 -5.05 -11.20
C VAL A 199 -15.48 -5.94 -10.11
N ILE A 200 -16.82 -6.05 -10.08
CA ILE A 200 -17.53 -6.87 -9.08
C ILE A 200 -17.21 -8.36 -9.27
N ILE A 201 -17.27 -8.86 -10.52
CA ILE A 201 -16.96 -10.25 -10.82
C ILE A 201 -15.51 -10.59 -10.44
N THR A 202 -14.56 -9.74 -10.82
CA THR A 202 -13.15 -9.94 -10.45
C THR A 202 -12.96 -9.95 -8.93
N HIS A 203 -13.64 -9.05 -8.21
CA HIS A 203 -13.58 -9.02 -6.75
C HIS A 203 -14.12 -10.30 -6.11
N LEU A 204 -15.25 -10.81 -6.58
CA LEU A 204 -15.86 -12.04 -6.07
C LEU A 204 -15.03 -13.30 -6.38
N LEU A 205 -14.29 -13.28 -7.49
CA LEU A 205 -13.48 -14.41 -7.93
C LEU A 205 -11.99 -14.26 -7.58
N LEU A 206 -11.57 -13.15 -6.97
CA LEU A 206 -10.15 -12.84 -6.80
C LEU A 206 -9.39 -13.95 -6.07
N ASP A 207 -9.90 -14.42 -4.94
CA ASP A 207 -9.24 -15.46 -4.15
C ASP A 207 -9.07 -16.76 -4.95
N PHE A 208 -10.08 -17.14 -5.74
CA PHE A 208 -10.00 -18.28 -6.65
C PHE A 208 -8.95 -18.02 -7.76
N LEU A 209 -8.97 -16.83 -8.36
CA LEU A 209 -8.07 -16.48 -9.45
C LEU A 209 -6.59 -16.44 -9.05
N ILE A 210 -6.28 -16.19 -7.77
CA ILE A 210 -4.90 -16.15 -7.26
C ILE A 210 -4.53 -17.36 -6.38
N SER A 211 -5.40 -18.36 -6.25
CA SER A 211 -5.21 -19.52 -5.34
C SER A 211 -3.91 -20.30 -5.57
N ASP A 212 -3.45 -20.39 -6.82
CA ASP A 212 -2.18 -21.03 -7.16
C ASP A 212 -0.95 -20.34 -6.51
N THR A 213 -1.06 -19.06 -6.20
CA THR A 213 0.02 -18.34 -5.50
C THR A 213 0.03 -18.65 -4.01
N GLU A 214 -1.11 -19.01 -3.43
CA GLU A 214 -1.19 -19.36 -2.01
C GLU A 214 -0.50 -20.72 -1.71
N GLU A 215 -0.63 -21.70 -2.60
CA GLU A 215 0.10 -22.96 -2.48
C GLU A 215 1.62 -22.73 -2.50
N TYR A 216 2.08 -21.82 -3.35
CA TYR A 216 3.48 -21.42 -3.40
C TYR A 216 3.94 -20.76 -2.10
N ASP A 217 3.12 -19.87 -1.53
CA ASP A 217 3.41 -19.25 -0.23
C ASP A 217 3.52 -20.29 0.89
N TYR A 218 2.62 -21.29 0.91
CA TYR A 218 2.70 -22.41 1.87
C TYR A 218 3.97 -23.25 1.70
N ALA A 219 4.45 -23.45 0.49
CA ALA A 219 5.71 -24.16 0.25
C ALA A 219 6.88 -23.40 0.90
N VAL A 220 6.94 -22.07 0.73
CA VAL A 220 7.95 -21.21 1.37
C VAL A 220 7.82 -21.25 2.90
N MET A 221 6.60 -21.12 3.42
CA MET A 221 6.37 -21.15 4.87
C MET A 221 6.80 -22.48 5.49
N ARG A 222 6.42 -23.62 4.89
CA ARG A 222 6.82 -24.94 5.40
C ARG A 222 8.31 -25.19 5.35
N LYS A 223 8.99 -24.63 4.34
CA LYS A 223 10.45 -24.73 4.22
C LYS A 223 11.17 -24.04 5.38
N HIS A 224 10.71 -22.86 5.80
CA HIS A 224 11.44 -22.00 6.73
C HIS A 224 10.88 -21.97 8.15
N PHE A 225 9.56 -22.14 8.32
CA PHE A 225 8.91 -22.00 9.64
C PHE A 225 8.41 -23.33 10.24
N GLY A 226 8.46 -24.44 9.49
CA GLY A 226 8.07 -25.77 9.95
C GLY A 226 6.97 -26.38 9.11
N LYS A 227 6.98 -27.73 9.03
CA LYS A 227 6.01 -28.48 8.22
C LYS A 227 4.57 -28.37 8.74
N ASP A 228 4.43 -28.05 10.02
CA ASP A 228 3.18 -27.89 10.78
C ASP A 228 2.68 -26.45 10.84
N VAL A 229 3.24 -25.56 10.02
CA VAL A 229 2.79 -24.15 9.97
C VAL A 229 1.28 -24.09 9.73
N PRO A 230 0.54 -23.32 10.56
CA PRO A 230 -0.90 -23.21 10.46
C PRO A 230 -1.38 -22.54 9.15
N THR A 231 -2.69 -22.60 8.91
CA THR A 231 -3.30 -21.91 7.76
C THR A 231 -3.19 -20.39 7.90
N PHE A 232 -3.25 -19.67 6.78
CA PHE A 232 -3.29 -18.20 6.80
C PHE A 232 -4.42 -17.66 7.68
N GLU A 233 -5.58 -18.29 7.67
CA GLU A 233 -6.72 -17.91 8.52
C GLU A 233 -6.35 -17.98 10.02
N GLN A 234 -5.65 -19.03 10.43
CA GLN A 234 -5.20 -19.17 11.82
C GLN A 234 -4.10 -18.17 12.17
N LEU A 235 -3.11 -17.96 11.28
CA LEU A 235 -2.00 -17.03 11.49
C LEU A 235 -2.48 -15.57 11.58
N ARG A 236 -3.48 -15.19 10.79
CA ARG A 236 -4.06 -13.83 10.78
C ARG A 236 -4.66 -13.41 12.13
N LYS A 237 -5.12 -14.36 12.95
CA LYS A 237 -5.66 -14.07 14.30
C LYS A 237 -4.62 -13.43 15.24
N SER A 238 -3.33 -13.60 14.95
CA SER A 238 -2.25 -12.97 15.70
C SER A 238 -2.03 -11.49 15.32
N ILE A 239 -2.59 -11.03 14.20
CA ILE A 239 -2.46 -9.64 13.77
C ILE A 239 -3.41 -8.79 14.63
N LYS A 240 -2.84 -7.89 15.42
CA LYS A 240 -3.61 -7.03 16.32
C LYS A 240 -3.95 -5.68 15.69
N MET A 241 -3.03 -5.14 14.88
CA MET A 241 -3.22 -3.88 14.18
C MET A 241 -2.60 -3.91 12.79
N MET A 242 -3.07 -2.99 11.95
CA MET A 242 -2.49 -2.70 10.63
C MET A 242 -2.29 -1.20 10.47
N PHE A 243 -1.10 -0.80 10.05
CA PHE A 243 -0.77 0.60 9.78
C PHE A 243 -0.55 0.80 8.29
N LEU A 244 -1.25 1.81 7.73
CA LEU A 244 -1.27 2.09 6.30
C LEU A 244 -0.60 3.43 6.02
N ASN A 245 0.44 3.43 5.17
CA ASN A 245 1.07 4.67 4.72
C ASN A 245 0.21 5.35 3.64
N GLU A 246 -0.98 5.75 4.02
CA GLU A 246 -1.92 6.46 3.17
C GLU A 246 -2.66 7.48 4.03
N HIS A 247 -3.03 8.62 3.45
CA HIS A 247 -3.89 9.58 4.13
C HIS A 247 -5.36 9.17 3.96
N PRO A 248 -6.24 9.28 4.99
CA PRO A 248 -7.65 8.89 4.87
C PRO A 248 -8.37 9.49 3.66
N PHE A 249 -8.11 10.76 3.37
CA PHE A 249 -8.66 11.43 2.19
C PHE A 249 -8.16 10.79 0.87
N TRP A 250 -6.89 10.36 0.81
CA TRP A 250 -6.34 9.65 -0.34
C TRP A 250 -6.89 8.23 -0.49
N ALA A 251 -7.30 7.61 0.62
CA ALA A 251 -8.02 6.34 0.67
C ALA A 251 -9.54 6.48 0.43
N ASP A 252 -10.01 7.55 -0.21
CA ASP A 252 -11.43 7.83 -0.46
C ASP A 252 -12.29 7.82 0.82
N ASN A 253 -11.71 8.24 1.95
CA ASN A 253 -12.33 8.21 3.29
C ASN A 253 -12.90 6.82 3.65
N HIS A 254 -12.16 5.76 3.30
CA HIS A 254 -12.54 4.40 3.61
C HIS A 254 -12.73 4.24 5.13
N PRO A 255 -13.91 3.82 5.59
CA PRO A 255 -14.16 3.63 7.01
C PRO A 255 -13.40 2.41 7.51
N VAL A 256 -12.67 2.59 8.61
CA VAL A 256 -11.85 1.52 9.19
C VAL A 256 -12.11 1.39 10.69
N PRO A 257 -12.03 0.17 11.25
CA PRO A 257 -12.11 -0.05 12.69
C PRO A 257 -10.84 0.46 13.39
N PRO A 258 -10.86 0.60 14.75
CA PRO A 258 -9.75 1.16 15.51
C PRO A 258 -8.40 0.44 15.38
N ASN A 259 -8.39 -0.81 14.95
CA ASN A 259 -7.18 -1.60 14.71
C ASN A 259 -6.50 -1.32 13.36
N ILE A 260 -7.03 -0.40 12.55
CA ILE A 260 -6.38 0.10 11.34
C ILE A 260 -6.05 1.57 11.54
N ILE A 261 -4.78 1.94 11.35
CA ILE A 261 -4.29 3.32 11.51
C ILE A 261 -3.71 3.81 10.20
N TYR A 262 -4.15 4.99 9.77
CA TYR A 262 -3.53 5.70 8.67
C TYR A 262 -2.34 6.50 9.20
N MET A 263 -1.16 6.29 8.59
CA MET A 263 0.10 6.96 8.93
C MET A 263 0.72 7.72 7.75
N GLY A 264 -0.11 8.10 6.77
CA GLY A 264 0.34 8.78 5.56
C GLY A 264 1.22 9.99 5.84
N GLY A 265 2.32 10.11 5.09
CA GLY A 265 3.29 11.19 5.26
C GLY A 265 4.26 11.04 6.43
N ILE A 266 4.27 9.91 7.14
CA ILE A 266 5.15 9.64 8.29
C ILE A 266 6.65 9.82 7.98
N TYR A 267 7.02 9.59 6.74
CA TYR A 267 8.41 9.64 6.24
C TYR A 267 8.80 10.99 5.64
N LEU A 268 7.85 11.92 5.47
CA LEU A 268 8.14 13.21 4.84
C LEU A 268 9.18 13.97 5.66
N PRO A 269 10.37 14.24 5.10
CA PRO A 269 11.47 14.79 5.85
C PRO A 269 11.28 16.29 6.13
N GLU A 270 11.90 16.75 7.20
CA GLU A 270 12.21 18.17 7.33
C GLU A 270 13.05 18.65 6.15
N VAL A 271 12.82 19.90 5.72
CA VAL A 271 13.51 20.47 4.56
C VAL A 271 15.01 20.54 4.83
N LYS A 272 15.78 19.91 3.96
CA LYS A 272 17.23 19.99 3.96
C LYS A 272 17.75 20.93 2.86
N GLU A 273 18.93 21.48 3.08
CA GLU A 273 19.59 22.30 2.06
C GLU A 273 20.00 21.44 0.86
N LEU A 274 19.65 21.91 -0.34
CA LEU A 274 20.03 21.25 -1.58
C LEU A 274 21.55 21.34 -1.83
N PRO A 275 22.17 20.35 -2.50
CA PRO A 275 23.53 20.44 -2.98
C PRO A 275 23.77 21.72 -3.79
N LYS A 276 24.94 22.35 -3.61
CA LYS A 276 25.24 23.67 -4.19
C LYS A 276 25.05 23.72 -5.71
N ASP A 277 25.46 22.68 -6.43
CA ASP A 277 25.34 22.59 -7.89
C ASP A 277 23.86 22.49 -8.35
N ILE A 278 23.01 21.76 -7.60
CA ILE A 278 21.58 21.66 -7.86
C ILE A 278 20.89 22.99 -7.57
N LYS A 279 21.22 23.61 -6.42
CA LYS A 279 20.69 24.92 -6.03
C LYS A 279 21.01 25.99 -7.06
N GLN A 280 22.27 26.02 -7.54
CA GLN A 280 22.69 26.95 -8.59
C GLN A 280 21.97 26.73 -9.91
N TYR A 281 21.79 25.46 -10.33
CA TYR A 281 21.04 25.11 -11.54
C TYR A 281 19.57 25.55 -11.44
N LEU A 282 18.91 25.32 -10.31
CA LEU A 282 17.56 25.79 -10.09
C LEU A 282 17.44 27.32 -10.12
N HIS A 283 18.34 28.04 -9.46
CA HIS A 283 18.34 29.52 -9.44
C HIS A 283 18.59 30.13 -10.82
N SER A 284 19.45 29.51 -11.65
CA SER A 284 19.76 29.99 -13.00
C SER A 284 18.64 29.73 -14.02
N SER A 285 17.66 28.92 -13.67
CA SER A 285 16.56 28.48 -14.56
C SER A 285 15.49 29.57 -14.69
N LYS A 286 15.65 30.49 -15.64
CA LYS A 286 14.78 31.67 -15.82
C LYS A 286 13.30 31.34 -16.03
N HIS A 287 12.99 30.28 -16.78
CA HIS A 287 11.61 29.84 -17.05
C HIS A 287 11.08 28.81 -16.03
N GLY A 288 11.96 28.30 -15.17
CA GLY A 288 11.66 27.24 -14.23
C GLY A 288 12.18 25.88 -14.68
N VAL A 289 11.88 24.85 -13.87
CA VAL A 289 12.42 23.51 -14.02
C VAL A 289 11.29 22.49 -14.07
N ILE A 290 11.41 21.52 -14.98
CA ILE A 290 10.61 20.29 -15.00
C ILE A 290 11.48 19.19 -14.38
N TYR A 291 10.97 18.54 -13.34
CA TYR A 291 11.62 17.37 -12.77
C TYR A 291 11.03 16.10 -13.37
N VAL A 292 11.87 15.13 -13.73
CA VAL A 292 11.48 13.83 -14.30
C VAL A 292 12.08 12.71 -13.45
N SER A 293 11.24 11.85 -12.89
CA SER A 293 11.69 10.68 -12.13
C SER A 293 10.64 9.57 -12.13
N PHE A 294 11.03 8.41 -12.59
CA PHE A 294 10.19 7.20 -12.53
C PHE A 294 10.47 6.35 -11.27
N GLY A 295 10.94 7.01 -10.19
CA GLY A 295 11.16 6.38 -8.89
C GLY A 295 12.35 5.41 -8.87
N THR A 296 12.19 4.32 -8.12
CA THR A 296 13.22 3.29 -7.94
C THR A 296 12.82 1.91 -8.49
N ASN A 297 11.52 1.70 -8.70
CA ASN A 297 10.97 0.44 -9.18
C ASN A 297 10.66 0.46 -10.69
N VAL A 298 11.04 1.50 -11.41
CA VAL A 298 11.05 1.58 -12.87
C VAL A 298 12.41 2.08 -13.28
N LEU A 299 13.11 1.29 -14.10
CA LEU A 299 14.40 1.65 -14.67
C LEU A 299 14.17 2.31 -16.04
N PRO A 300 14.34 3.63 -16.17
CA PRO A 300 14.07 4.34 -17.43
C PRO A 300 14.89 3.81 -18.60
N SER A 301 16.10 3.30 -18.36
CA SER A 301 16.96 2.70 -19.39
C SER A 301 16.37 1.42 -20.02
N LEU A 302 15.46 0.73 -19.34
CA LEU A 302 14.77 -0.47 -19.84
C LEU A 302 13.46 -0.15 -20.58
N LEU A 303 13.00 1.09 -20.55
CA LEU A 303 11.78 1.50 -21.26
C LEU A 303 12.00 1.46 -22.78
N PRO A 304 10.92 1.33 -23.58
CA PRO A 304 11.04 1.30 -25.04
C PRO A 304 11.82 2.52 -25.57
N PRO A 305 12.91 2.32 -26.36
CA PRO A 305 13.77 3.43 -26.78
C PRO A 305 13.04 4.53 -27.56
N ASN A 306 12.00 4.17 -28.33
CA ASN A 306 11.17 5.14 -29.04
C ASN A 306 10.41 6.06 -28.09
N LYS A 307 9.99 5.58 -26.91
CA LYS A 307 9.30 6.40 -25.90
C LYS A 307 10.26 7.36 -25.20
N ILE A 308 11.47 6.89 -24.87
CA ILE A 308 12.52 7.77 -24.35
C ILE A 308 12.89 8.84 -25.38
N LYS A 309 12.97 8.50 -26.67
CA LYS A 309 13.22 9.46 -27.75
C LYS A 309 12.11 10.52 -27.83
N ILE A 310 10.84 10.14 -27.72
CA ILE A 310 9.70 11.07 -27.66
C ILE A 310 9.88 12.06 -26.50
N MET A 311 10.18 11.54 -25.31
CA MET A 311 10.35 12.37 -24.11
C MET A 311 11.55 13.33 -24.26
N THR A 312 12.70 12.84 -24.71
CA THR A 312 13.89 13.69 -24.90
C THR A 312 13.67 14.74 -25.98
N ASN A 313 13.02 14.40 -27.10
CA ASN A 313 12.69 15.35 -28.17
C ASN A 313 11.79 16.48 -27.66
N VAL A 314 10.72 16.16 -26.96
CA VAL A 314 9.81 17.19 -26.42
C VAL A 314 10.53 18.05 -25.40
N LEU A 315 11.17 17.44 -24.40
CA LEU A 315 11.79 18.16 -23.28
C LEU A 315 12.95 19.06 -23.74
N SER A 316 13.71 18.65 -24.75
CA SER A 316 14.83 19.43 -25.30
C SER A 316 14.40 20.70 -26.02
N GLN A 317 13.17 20.73 -26.55
CA GLN A 317 12.62 21.87 -27.29
C GLN A 317 11.87 22.89 -26.43
N LEU A 318 11.65 22.57 -25.14
CA LEU A 318 10.94 23.47 -24.23
C LEU A 318 11.85 24.55 -23.65
N PRO A 319 11.31 25.73 -23.29
CA PRO A 319 12.08 26.79 -22.67
C PRO A 319 12.49 26.52 -21.21
N TYR A 320 12.06 25.41 -20.66
CA TYR A 320 12.31 24.98 -19.28
C TYR A 320 13.62 24.20 -19.19
N ASN A 321 14.33 24.35 -18.09
CA ASN A 321 15.39 23.43 -17.74
C ASN A 321 14.78 22.11 -17.19
N VAL A 322 15.48 21.00 -17.37
CA VAL A 322 15.03 19.67 -16.97
C VAL A 322 16.04 19.03 -16.04
N LEU A 323 15.58 18.53 -14.91
CA LEU A 323 16.32 17.60 -14.07
C LEU A 323 15.71 16.22 -14.24
N TRP A 324 16.49 15.23 -14.69
CA TRP A 324 16.00 13.89 -14.97
C TRP A 324 16.78 12.84 -14.16
N LYS A 325 16.08 12.15 -13.26
CA LYS A 325 16.65 10.97 -12.59
C LYS A 325 16.76 9.83 -13.60
N TRP A 326 18.00 9.43 -13.90
CA TRP A 326 18.34 8.45 -14.93
C TRP A 326 19.29 7.40 -14.37
N ASP A 327 19.00 6.11 -14.59
CA ASP A 327 19.71 4.97 -13.98
C ASP A 327 20.97 4.53 -14.70
N SER A 328 21.32 5.15 -15.85
CA SER A 328 22.53 4.87 -16.63
C SER A 328 23.46 6.07 -16.71
N ASP A 329 24.70 5.85 -17.12
CA ASP A 329 25.73 6.89 -17.26
C ASP A 329 25.54 7.74 -18.54
N GLU A 330 24.71 7.29 -19.48
CA GLU A 330 24.41 8.02 -20.72
C GLU A 330 22.91 8.15 -20.94
N LEU A 331 22.49 9.37 -21.26
CA LEU A 331 21.14 9.63 -21.74
C LEU A 331 21.11 9.52 -23.27
N PRO A 332 20.12 8.84 -23.89
CA PRO A 332 20.08 8.60 -25.35
C PRO A 332 20.10 9.85 -26.22
N ALA A 333 19.78 11.02 -25.69
CA ALA A 333 19.89 12.29 -26.41
C ALA A 333 20.46 13.40 -25.51
N LYS A 334 21.55 14.03 -25.93
CA LYS A 334 22.16 15.16 -25.24
C LYS A 334 21.42 16.45 -25.59
N SER A 335 21.06 17.24 -24.60
CA SER A 335 20.51 18.58 -24.75
C SER A 335 21.05 19.50 -23.67
N ASN A 336 21.28 20.76 -24.02
CA ASN A 336 21.86 21.77 -23.11
C ASN A 336 20.94 22.13 -21.93
N ASN A 337 19.63 21.90 -22.07
CA ASN A 337 18.64 22.18 -21.03
C ASN A 337 18.29 20.94 -20.17
N ILE A 338 18.87 19.75 -20.44
CA ILE A 338 18.61 18.53 -19.67
C ILE A 338 19.85 18.15 -18.88
N LYS A 339 19.74 18.21 -17.55
CA LYS A 339 20.73 17.67 -16.60
C LYS A 339 20.17 16.36 -16.02
N PHE A 340 20.94 15.29 -16.06
CA PHE A 340 20.54 14.01 -15.48
C PHE A 340 21.51 13.55 -14.39
N SER A 341 21.03 12.71 -13.49
CA SER A 341 21.80 12.06 -12.42
C SER A 341 21.10 10.79 -11.96
N LYS A 342 21.86 9.83 -11.43
CA LYS A 342 21.32 8.60 -10.85
C LYS A 342 20.45 8.86 -9.62
N TRP A 343 20.69 9.99 -8.92
CA TRP A 343 19.95 10.36 -7.73
C TRP A 343 19.80 11.88 -7.58
N PHE A 344 18.62 12.30 -7.10
CA PHE A 344 18.33 13.66 -6.63
C PHE A 344 17.66 13.62 -5.26
N PRO A 345 17.88 14.59 -4.37
CA PRO A 345 17.11 14.76 -3.12
C PRO A 345 15.70 15.26 -3.44
N GLN A 346 14.83 14.34 -3.91
CA GLN A 346 13.54 14.64 -4.55
C GLN A 346 12.63 15.49 -3.69
N ALA A 347 12.46 15.13 -2.40
CA ALA A 347 11.57 15.87 -1.50
C ALA A 347 11.98 17.34 -1.32
N ASP A 348 13.30 17.62 -1.21
CA ASP A 348 13.83 18.96 -1.07
C ASP A 348 13.81 19.72 -2.41
N LEU A 349 14.12 18.99 -3.49
CA LEU A 349 14.10 19.52 -4.86
C LEU A 349 12.70 20.04 -5.23
N LEU A 350 11.67 19.24 -4.99
CA LEU A 350 10.28 19.60 -5.33
C LEU A 350 9.81 20.86 -4.57
N LYS A 351 10.31 21.09 -3.36
CA LYS A 351 9.96 22.29 -2.56
C LYS A 351 10.56 23.60 -3.11
N HIS A 352 11.50 23.51 -4.07
CA HIS A 352 12.10 24.70 -4.64
C HIS A 352 11.11 25.46 -5.56
N PRO A 353 10.93 26.81 -5.44
CA PRO A 353 9.90 27.57 -6.14
C PRO A 353 10.02 27.55 -7.67
N ASN A 354 11.21 27.27 -8.19
CA ASN A 354 11.45 27.15 -9.63
C ASN A 354 11.05 25.80 -10.21
N VAL A 355 10.72 24.77 -9.41
CA VAL A 355 10.15 23.52 -9.92
C VAL A 355 8.67 23.75 -10.24
N LYS A 356 8.31 23.65 -11.53
CA LYS A 356 6.96 23.96 -12.04
C LYS A 356 6.12 22.73 -12.27
N LEU A 357 6.74 21.60 -12.59
CA LEU A 357 6.08 20.36 -12.98
C LEU A 357 6.94 19.17 -12.59
N PHE A 358 6.28 18.09 -12.17
CA PHE A 358 6.92 16.82 -11.92
C PHE A 358 6.33 15.74 -12.84
N ILE A 359 7.16 15.09 -13.66
CA ILE A 359 6.80 13.93 -14.48
C ILE A 359 7.24 12.68 -13.72
N THR A 360 6.28 11.82 -13.35
CA THR A 360 6.52 10.69 -12.46
C THR A 360 5.77 9.44 -12.93
N GLN A 361 6.16 8.25 -12.44
CA GLN A 361 5.36 7.05 -12.63
C GLN A 361 4.12 7.02 -11.71
N GLY A 362 4.05 7.86 -10.68
CA GLY A 362 2.88 7.93 -9.79
C GLY A 362 2.92 6.99 -8.58
N GLY A 363 4.08 6.56 -8.12
CA GLY A 363 4.21 5.85 -6.85
C GLY A 363 3.78 6.74 -5.67
N LEU A 364 3.19 6.14 -4.61
CA LEU A 364 2.57 6.90 -3.51
C LEU A 364 3.54 7.87 -2.84
N GLN A 365 4.78 7.47 -2.56
CA GLN A 365 5.77 8.33 -1.91
C GLN A 365 6.09 9.58 -2.75
N SER A 366 6.26 9.40 -4.07
CA SER A 366 6.46 10.54 -4.98
C SER A 366 5.23 11.44 -5.08
N THR A 367 4.04 10.85 -4.98
CA THR A 367 2.76 11.56 -4.92
C THR A 367 2.67 12.43 -3.68
N ASP A 368 2.97 11.87 -2.50
CA ASP A 368 2.96 12.60 -1.22
C ASP A 368 3.97 13.75 -1.23
N GLU A 369 5.18 13.53 -1.75
CA GLU A 369 6.20 14.56 -1.87
C GLU A 369 5.77 15.68 -2.83
N ALA A 370 5.13 15.33 -3.95
CA ALA A 370 4.60 16.32 -4.89
C ALA A 370 3.47 17.14 -4.29
N ILE A 371 2.56 16.51 -3.54
CA ILE A 371 1.48 17.19 -2.81
C ILE A 371 2.07 18.09 -1.73
N ASP A 372 3.04 17.58 -0.96
CA ASP A 372 3.74 18.32 0.09
C ASP A 372 4.45 19.58 -0.45
N ALA A 373 5.03 19.50 -1.63
CA ALA A 373 5.64 20.60 -2.34
C ALA A 373 4.62 21.44 -3.15
N ALA A 374 3.39 20.96 -3.27
CA ALA A 374 2.32 21.49 -4.11
C ALA A 374 2.76 21.67 -5.58
N VAL A 375 3.46 20.70 -6.17
CA VAL A 375 3.90 20.70 -7.57
C VAL A 375 2.94 19.89 -8.43
N PRO A 376 2.34 20.45 -9.50
CA PRO A 376 1.50 19.70 -10.44
C PRO A 376 2.26 18.52 -11.05
N VAL A 377 1.54 17.43 -11.38
CA VAL A 377 2.15 16.17 -11.79
C VAL A 377 1.64 15.67 -13.15
N ILE A 378 2.54 15.07 -13.94
CA ILE A 378 2.18 14.17 -15.04
C ILE A 378 2.49 12.74 -14.55
N GLY A 379 1.47 11.89 -14.47
CA GLY A 379 1.62 10.50 -14.11
C GLY A 379 1.70 9.62 -15.36
N ILE A 380 2.74 8.77 -15.43
CA ILE A 380 2.91 7.73 -16.46
C ILE A 380 3.02 6.38 -15.74
N PRO A 381 1.89 5.76 -15.34
CA PRO A 381 1.88 4.59 -14.47
C PRO A 381 2.33 3.34 -15.21
N MET A 382 3.10 2.47 -14.52
CA MET A 382 3.68 1.25 -15.09
C MET A 382 3.62 0.04 -14.16
N LEU A 383 3.60 0.22 -12.81
CA LEU A 383 3.70 -0.89 -11.85
C LEU A 383 2.90 -0.63 -10.56
N GLY A 384 2.31 -1.67 -9.97
CA GLY A 384 1.75 -1.66 -8.61
C GLY A 384 0.60 -0.67 -8.42
N ASP A 385 0.74 0.21 -7.44
CA ASP A 385 -0.22 1.22 -7.04
C ASP A 385 -0.27 2.47 -7.95
N GLN A 386 0.61 2.53 -8.94
CA GLN A 386 0.82 3.75 -9.72
C GLN A 386 -0.45 4.18 -10.48
N TRP A 387 -1.20 3.25 -11.09
CA TRP A 387 -2.47 3.57 -11.76
C TRP A 387 -3.50 4.14 -10.80
N TYR A 388 -3.60 3.58 -9.60
CA TYR A 388 -4.49 4.05 -8.55
C TYR A 388 -4.19 5.51 -8.18
N ASN A 389 -2.93 5.84 -7.97
CA ASN A 389 -2.52 7.20 -7.63
C ASN A 389 -2.71 8.17 -8.80
N VAL A 390 -2.35 7.77 -10.02
CA VAL A 390 -2.42 8.64 -11.20
C VAL A 390 -3.85 8.92 -11.65
N GLU A 391 -4.78 7.97 -11.50
CA GLU A 391 -6.20 8.21 -11.73
C GLU A 391 -6.73 9.33 -10.80
N LYS A 392 -6.25 9.37 -9.54
CA LYS A 392 -6.59 10.43 -8.58
C LYS A 392 -6.00 11.79 -8.96
N TYR A 393 -4.88 11.84 -9.68
CA TYR A 393 -4.35 13.12 -10.19
C TYR A 393 -5.37 13.83 -11.08
N THR A 394 -5.98 13.07 -11.98
CA THR A 394 -7.02 13.60 -12.88
C THR A 394 -8.30 13.95 -12.12
N TYR A 395 -8.74 13.07 -11.22
CA TYR A 395 -9.95 13.27 -10.43
C TYR A 395 -9.88 14.52 -9.55
N HIS A 396 -8.79 14.73 -8.84
CA HIS A 396 -8.57 15.92 -8.00
C HIS A 396 -8.09 17.15 -8.79
N LYS A 397 -7.92 17.02 -10.11
CA LYS A 397 -7.38 18.07 -10.98
C LYS A 397 -6.07 18.67 -10.44
N ILE A 398 -5.16 17.78 -10.05
CA ILE A 398 -3.79 18.11 -9.60
C ILE A 398 -2.73 17.71 -10.61
N GLY A 399 -3.12 16.97 -11.65
CA GLY A 399 -2.23 16.48 -12.68
C GLY A 399 -2.97 15.84 -13.83
N MET A 400 -2.23 15.21 -14.74
CA MET A 400 -2.73 14.50 -15.91
C MET A 400 -2.10 13.11 -15.99
N GLN A 401 -2.86 12.16 -16.54
CA GLN A 401 -2.38 10.81 -16.85
C GLN A 401 -1.97 10.72 -18.31
N LEU A 402 -0.81 10.08 -18.56
CA LEU A 402 -0.38 9.65 -19.89
C LEU A 402 -0.09 8.14 -19.87
N ASP A 403 -0.27 7.48 -21.01
CA ASP A 403 0.03 6.05 -21.15
C ASP A 403 1.33 5.87 -21.94
N ILE A 404 2.33 5.21 -21.34
CA ILE A 404 3.63 4.99 -21.98
C ILE A 404 3.50 4.23 -23.30
N THR A 405 2.51 3.36 -23.45
CA THR A 405 2.34 2.52 -24.66
C THR A 405 1.88 3.32 -25.86
N THR A 406 1.00 4.30 -25.65
CA THR A 406 0.44 5.16 -26.71
C THR A 406 1.08 6.54 -26.80
N LEU A 407 1.97 6.89 -25.85
CA LEU A 407 2.58 8.23 -25.72
C LEU A 407 3.11 8.76 -27.07
N THR A 408 2.68 9.98 -27.40
CA THR A 408 3.14 10.76 -28.56
C THR A 408 3.78 12.08 -28.12
N GLU A 409 4.57 12.71 -29.00
CA GLU A 409 5.18 14.03 -28.73
C GLU A 409 4.13 15.11 -28.48
N ASN A 410 3.04 15.10 -29.25
CA ASN A 410 1.97 16.08 -29.12
C ASN A 410 1.23 15.95 -27.77
N GLU A 411 0.92 14.72 -27.34
CA GLU A 411 0.28 14.48 -26.04
C GLU A 411 1.14 14.97 -24.89
N LEU A 412 2.43 14.61 -24.87
CA LEU A 412 3.34 15.04 -23.83
C LEU A 412 3.49 16.57 -23.80
N LYS A 413 3.71 17.20 -24.96
CA LYS A 413 3.85 18.66 -25.08
C LYS A 413 2.59 19.40 -24.62
N ASN A 414 1.42 18.89 -25.02
CA ASN A 414 0.14 19.48 -24.61
C ASN A 414 -0.11 19.35 -23.11
N ALA A 415 0.18 18.18 -22.52
CA ALA A 415 0.06 17.97 -21.09
C ALA A 415 0.97 18.92 -20.28
N ILE A 416 2.24 19.07 -20.69
CA ILE A 416 3.19 19.99 -20.05
C ILE A 416 2.68 21.42 -20.13
N ASN A 417 2.27 21.89 -21.32
CA ASN A 417 1.77 23.24 -21.52
C ASN A 417 0.50 23.52 -20.71
N THR A 418 -0.44 22.57 -20.67
CA THR A 418 -1.68 22.69 -19.91
C THR A 418 -1.38 22.84 -18.41
N LEU A 419 -0.55 21.97 -17.84
CA LEU A 419 -0.29 21.96 -16.39
C LEU A 419 0.51 23.18 -15.92
N ILE A 420 1.40 23.73 -16.76
CA ILE A 420 2.18 24.90 -16.38
C ILE A 420 1.36 26.18 -16.54
N ASN A 421 0.50 26.29 -17.58
CA ASN A 421 -0.24 27.51 -17.89
C ASN A 421 -1.58 27.62 -17.14
N ASP A 422 -2.27 26.50 -16.87
CA ASP A 422 -3.50 26.49 -16.07
C ASP A 422 -3.19 26.47 -14.57
N LYS A 423 -3.27 27.64 -13.94
CA LYS A 423 -3.00 27.83 -12.51
C LYS A 423 -3.93 27.02 -11.60
N SER A 424 -5.05 26.49 -12.12
CA SER A 424 -6.00 25.70 -11.32
C SER A 424 -5.37 24.44 -10.74
N TYR A 425 -4.46 23.79 -11.48
CA TYR A 425 -3.73 22.61 -11.00
C TYR A 425 -2.88 22.94 -9.75
N LYS A 426 -2.12 24.02 -9.81
CA LYS A 426 -1.33 24.48 -8.64
C LYS A 426 -2.22 24.86 -7.46
N THR A 427 -3.34 25.53 -7.72
CA THR A 427 -4.31 25.92 -6.68
C THR A 427 -4.92 24.69 -6.01
N ASN A 428 -5.27 23.66 -6.79
CA ASN A 428 -5.81 22.41 -6.25
C ASN A 428 -4.76 21.63 -5.45
N MET A 429 -3.49 21.62 -5.91
CA MET A 429 -2.38 21.05 -5.12
C MET A 429 -2.23 21.75 -3.77
N LEU A 430 -2.32 23.07 -3.72
CA LEU A 430 -2.25 23.83 -2.46
C LEU A 430 -3.41 23.49 -1.53
N LYS A 431 -4.62 23.35 -2.04
CA LYS A 431 -5.81 22.94 -1.27
C LYS A 431 -5.64 21.52 -0.73
N LEU A 432 -5.22 20.59 -1.58
CA LEU A 432 -5.02 19.19 -1.20
C LEU A 432 -3.93 19.07 -0.13
N ARG A 433 -2.81 19.78 -0.31
CA ARG A 433 -1.74 19.87 0.69
C ARG A 433 -2.26 20.37 2.04
N ALA A 434 -3.07 21.43 2.06
CA ALA A 434 -3.64 21.95 3.29
C ALA A 434 -4.48 20.88 4.01
N VAL A 435 -5.40 20.22 3.30
CA VAL A 435 -6.23 19.14 3.85
C VAL A 435 -5.38 17.98 4.41
N MET A 436 -4.37 17.56 3.67
CA MET A 436 -3.54 16.41 4.07
C MET A 436 -2.51 16.72 5.16
N ARG A 437 -2.21 18.00 5.41
CA ARG A 437 -1.27 18.42 6.46
C ARG A 437 -1.94 18.80 7.80
N GLU A 438 -3.21 19.16 7.78
CA GLU A 438 -3.97 19.45 9.01
C GLU A 438 -4.34 18.18 9.76
N TYR A 439 -3.33 17.49 10.30
CA TYR A 439 -3.53 16.33 11.14
C TYR A 439 -3.48 16.75 12.62
N PRO A 440 -4.45 16.33 13.46
CA PRO A 440 -4.49 16.74 14.87
C PRO A 440 -3.34 16.14 15.69
N ILE A 441 -2.76 15.03 15.23
CA ILE A 441 -1.66 14.32 15.88
C ILE A 441 -0.62 13.97 14.83
N ASN A 442 0.66 14.19 15.14
CA ASN A 442 1.75 13.76 14.26
C ASN A 442 1.67 12.25 13.98
N PRO A 443 1.68 11.79 12.70
CA PRO A 443 1.51 10.38 12.35
C PRO A 443 2.54 9.45 13.03
N LEU A 444 3.80 9.88 13.18
CA LEU A 444 4.82 9.09 13.86
C LEU A 444 4.50 8.89 15.34
N ASN A 445 4.10 9.96 16.02
CA ASN A 445 3.73 9.88 17.44
C ASN A 445 2.50 8.98 17.65
N LEU A 446 1.51 9.07 16.78
CA LEU A 446 0.32 8.21 16.80
C LEU A 446 0.70 6.74 16.59
N THR A 447 1.52 6.46 15.57
CA THR A 447 1.97 5.10 15.23
C THR A 447 2.74 4.47 16.38
N VAL A 448 3.71 5.19 16.94
CA VAL A 448 4.54 4.68 18.05
C VAL A 448 3.70 4.51 19.33
N TRP A 449 2.77 5.42 19.62
CA TRP A 449 1.84 5.28 20.74
C TRP A 449 1.03 3.97 20.64
N TRP A 450 0.51 3.63 19.46
CA TRP A 450 -0.24 2.40 19.26
C TRP A 450 0.64 1.15 19.36
N ILE A 451 1.90 1.21 18.92
CA ILE A 451 2.87 0.13 19.08
C ILE A 451 3.10 -0.14 20.58
N GLU A 452 3.41 0.89 21.35
CA GLU A 452 3.61 0.81 22.80
C GLU A 452 2.33 0.34 23.52
N HIS A 453 1.15 0.75 23.04
CA HIS A 453 -0.13 0.28 23.56
C HIS A 453 -0.31 -1.23 23.39
N VAL A 454 0.05 -1.78 22.20
CA VAL A 454 -0.01 -3.22 21.93
C VAL A 454 1.02 -3.97 22.79
N ILE A 455 2.23 -3.46 22.94
CA ILE A 455 3.24 -4.05 23.82
C ILE A 455 2.69 -4.17 25.26
N LYS A 456 2.04 -3.12 25.75
CA LYS A 456 1.55 -3.03 27.13
C LYS A 456 0.30 -3.88 27.38
N TYR A 457 -0.62 -3.96 26.42
CA TYR A 457 -1.97 -4.51 26.62
C TYR A 457 -2.32 -5.70 25.72
N GLY A 458 -1.43 -6.11 24.82
CA GLY A 458 -1.59 -7.27 23.93
C GLY A 458 -2.43 -7.04 22.68
N GLY A 459 -3.35 -6.06 22.67
CA GLY A 459 -4.14 -5.68 21.49
C GLY A 459 -5.41 -6.52 21.20
N ASP A 460 -5.75 -7.55 21.97
CA ASP A 460 -6.95 -8.38 21.75
C ASP A 460 -8.24 -7.57 21.81
N HIS A 461 -8.29 -6.56 22.68
CA HIS A 461 -9.43 -5.64 22.84
C HIS A 461 -9.66 -4.73 21.62
N LEU A 462 -8.74 -4.69 20.65
CA LEU A 462 -8.86 -3.92 19.41
C LEU A 462 -9.49 -4.73 18.27
N THR A 463 -9.64 -6.04 18.46
CA THR A 463 -10.15 -6.91 17.40
C THR A 463 -11.60 -6.56 17.07
N ALA A 464 -11.85 -6.12 15.84
CA ALA A 464 -13.20 -5.83 15.38
C ALA A 464 -14.04 -7.11 15.31
N PRO A 465 -15.35 -7.08 15.66
CA PRO A 465 -16.21 -8.26 15.61
C PRO A 465 -16.24 -8.96 14.25
N ALA A 466 -16.13 -8.21 13.16
CA ALA A 466 -16.11 -8.73 11.80
C ALA A 466 -14.73 -9.24 11.34
N ALA A 467 -13.68 -9.07 12.16
CA ALA A 467 -12.33 -9.48 11.79
C ALA A 467 -12.24 -11.00 11.56
N ASN A 468 -11.63 -11.38 10.44
CA ASN A 468 -11.47 -12.79 10.03
C ASN A 468 -12.77 -13.59 9.88
N MET A 469 -13.96 -12.94 9.84
CA MET A 469 -15.21 -13.60 9.50
C MET A 469 -15.23 -14.05 8.04
N SER A 470 -15.79 -15.22 7.75
CA SER A 470 -16.13 -15.56 6.38
C SER A 470 -17.30 -14.69 5.88
N TRP A 471 -17.40 -14.47 4.57
CA TRP A 471 -18.54 -13.75 4.00
C TRP A 471 -19.89 -14.43 4.29
N VAL A 472 -19.88 -15.76 4.46
CA VAL A 472 -21.07 -16.57 4.81
C VAL A 472 -21.55 -16.22 6.22
N GLU A 473 -20.62 -16.06 7.17
CA GLU A 473 -20.92 -15.65 8.55
C GLU A 473 -21.29 -14.16 8.60
N TYR A 474 -20.50 -13.30 7.95
CA TYR A 474 -20.73 -11.86 7.95
C TYR A 474 -22.11 -11.44 7.45
N TYR A 475 -22.61 -12.10 6.41
CA TYR A 475 -23.93 -11.83 5.83
C TYR A 475 -25.01 -12.78 6.34
N GLU A 476 -24.73 -13.61 7.33
CA GLU A 476 -25.68 -14.58 7.89
C GLU A 476 -26.38 -15.42 6.81
N VAL A 477 -25.60 -15.86 5.80
CA VAL A 477 -26.15 -16.49 4.57
C VAL A 477 -27.03 -17.69 4.91
N LYS A 478 -26.69 -18.49 5.92
CA LYS A 478 -27.50 -19.64 6.37
C LYS A 478 -28.87 -19.18 6.85
N LEU A 479 -28.92 -18.12 7.67
CA LEU A 479 -30.18 -17.55 8.18
C LEU A 479 -31.00 -16.96 7.03
N VAL A 480 -30.37 -16.21 6.13
CA VAL A 480 -31.04 -15.65 4.94
C VAL A 480 -31.65 -16.74 4.07
N LEU A 481 -30.94 -17.84 3.83
CA LEU A 481 -31.46 -18.98 3.08
C LEU A 481 -32.64 -19.68 3.80
N VAL A 482 -32.60 -19.80 5.11
CA VAL A 482 -33.75 -20.35 5.89
C VAL A 482 -34.94 -19.42 5.76
N ILE A 483 -34.79 -18.13 5.97
CA ILE A 483 -35.90 -17.14 5.81
C ILE A 483 -36.47 -17.18 4.40
N PHE A 484 -35.58 -17.18 3.38
CA PHE A 484 -36.02 -17.27 1.99
C PHE A 484 -36.80 -18.56 1.71
N SER A 485 -36.32 -19.69 2.22
CA SER A 485 -37.03 -20.98 2.08
C SER A 485 -38.41 -20.97 2.72
N ILE A 486 -38.54 -20.36 3.91
CA ILE A 486 -39.84 -20.20 4.58
C ILE A 486 -40.78 -19.32 3.73
N LEU A 487 -40.28 -18.20 3.20
CA LEU A 487 -41.09 -17.32 2.35
C LEU A 487 -41.57 -18.04 1.08
N VAL A 488 -40.70 -18.83 0.45
CA VAL A 488 -41.07 -19.66 -0.73
C VAL A 488 -42.17 -20.66 -0.36
N ILE A 489 -42.02 -21.37 0.77
CA ILE A 489 -43.05 -22.31 1.22
C ILE A 489 -44.39 -21.63 1.46
N VAL A 490 -44.38 -20.48 2.15
CA VAL A 490 -45.60 -19.68 2.40
C VAL A 490 -46.24 -19.26 1.08
N LEU A 491 -45.46 -18.79 0.12
CA LEU A 491 -45.95 -18.39 -1.21
C LEU A 491 -46.57 -19.58 -1.94
N VAL A 492 -45.93 -20.74 -1.93
CA VAL A 492 -46.45 -21.96 -2.56
C VAL A 492 -47.78 -22.39 -1.92
N VAL A 493 -47.87 -22.36 -0.57
CA VAL A 493 -49.14 -22.67 0.14
C VAL A 493 -50.23 -21.69 -0.21
N LEU A 494 -49.94 -20.37 -0.28
CA LEU A 494 -50.92 -19.35 -0.68
C LEU A 494 -51.42 -19.55 -2.12
N VAL A 495 -50.51 -19.82 -3.05
CA VAL A 495 -50.88 -20.12 -4.46
C VAL A 495 -51.72 -21.37 -4.51
N PHE A 496 -51.39 -22.43 -3.76
CA PHE A 496 -52.18 -23.66 -3.69
C PHE A 496 -53.60 -23.40 -3.14
N ILE A 497 -53.72 -22.62 -2.07
CA ILE A 497 -55.05 -22.21 -1.51
C ILE A 497 -55.88 -21.44 -2.54
N ILE A 498 -55.24 -20.46 -3.24
CA ILE A 498 -55.92 -19.72 -4.29
C ILE A 498 -56.45 -20.63 -5.41
N LEU A 499 -55.62 -21.57 -5.86
CA LEU A 499 -55.99 -22.54 -6.88
C LEU A 499 -57.14 -23.45 -6.43
N LEU A 500 -57.13 -23.91 -5.16
CA LEU A 500 -58.25 -24.69 -4.58
C LEU A 500 -59.56 -23.87 -4.54
N VAL A 501 -59.50 -22.60 -4.13
CA VAL A 501 -60.65 -21.71 -4.10
C VAL A 501 -61.20 -21.50 -5.52
N LEU A 502 -60.35 -21.22 -6.49
CA LEU A 502 -60.75 -21.05 -7.89
C LEU A 502 -61.37 -22.34 -8.46
N TYR A 503 -60.77 -23.51 -8.17
CA TYR A 503 -61.30 -24.79 -8.56
C TYR A 503 -62.70 -25.04 -7.96
N TYR A 504 -62.88 -24.76 -6.67
CA TYR A 504 -64.18 -24.86 -6.00
C TYR A 504 -65.25 -23.93 -6.59
N VAL A 505 -64.90 -22.66 -6.80
CA VAL A 505 -65.79 -21.69 -7.40
C VAL A 505 -66.19 -22.09 -8.84
N PHE A 506 -65.21 -22.55 -9.64
CA PHE A 506 -65.44 -23.00 -11.00
C PHE A 506 -66.41 -24.20 -11.05
N ASN A 507 -66.20 -25.19 -10.19
CA ASN A 507 -67.08 -26.37 -10.10
C ASN A 507 -68.49 -26.00 -9.64
N LYS A 508 -68.62 -25.05 -8.70
CA LYS A 508 -69.94 -24.57 -8.24
C LYS A 508 -70.66 -23.82 -9.34
N CYS A 509 -70.01 -22.97 -10.10
CA CYS A 509 -70.56 -22.31 -11.26
C CYS A 509 -71.00 -23.30 -12.35
N ARG A 510 -70.19 -24.32 -12.63
CA ARG A 510 -70.52 -25.38 -13.60
C ARG A 510 -71.76 -26.21 -13.20
N MET A 511 -71.96 -26.51 -11.91
CA MET A 511 -73.18 -27.16 -11.40
C MET A 511 -74.41 -26.26 -11.57
N ILE A 512 -74.30 -24.98 -11.26
CA ILE A 512 -75.43 -24.02 -11.41
C ILE A 512 -75.85 -23.90 -12.87
N ILE A 513 -74.90 -23.86 -13.80
CA ILE A 513 -75.20 -23.80 -15.24
C ILE A 513 -75.89 -25.08 -15.70
N LYS A 514 -75.46 -26.25 -15.23
CA LYS A 514 -76.03 -27.56 -15.55
C LYS A 514 -77.48 -27.73 -15.02
N VAL A 515 -77.80 -27.13 -13.86
CA VAL A 515 -79.13 -27.14 -13.26
C VAL A 515 -80.10 -26.16 -14.00
N LYS A 516 -79.59 -25.11 -14.65
CA LYS A 516 -80.42 -24.17 -15.46
C LYS A 516 -80.61 -24.62 -16.90
N SER A 517 -79.87 -25.63 -17.38
CA SER A 517 -79.99 -26.18 -18.75
C SER A 517 -80.86 -27.47 -18.85
N ASN A 518 -81.37 -27.98 -17.72
CA ASN A 518 -82.40 -28.98 -17.58
C ASN A 518 -83.71 -28.28 -17.12
#